data_37434c5128044cb76152c26a72ec5a89
#
_entry.id   37434c5128044cb76152c26a72ec5a89
#
_cell.length_a   1.000
_cell.length_b   1.000
_cell.length_c   1.000
_cell.angle_alpha   90.00
_cell.angle_beta   90.00
_cell.angle_gamma   90.00
#
_symmetry.space_group_name_H-M   'P 1'
#
loop_
_entity.id
_entity.type
_entity.pdbx_description
1 polymer ?
#
loop_
_entity_poly.entity_id
_entity_poly.type
_entity_poly.pdbx_seq_one_letter_code
_entity_poly.pdbx_strand_id
1 'polypeptide(L)'
;KGDWYNFDAVESSIQELTKEIGGQGHAFVEVLPRVERDRAAGTISIAYDVGEGQRVYVERVEITGNVRTLDRVIRRNVRIAEGDAFNAAKVRRSKQLIEELGFFKNVDIQHASGSAPDRSELQIHVQEQSTGELTFGAGVSSDSGLVGSVGIRERNLLGRGQNLNFR
;
A
#
# COMPACT_ATOMS: atom_id res chain seq x y z
N LYS A 1 32.89 4.32 3.06
CA LYS A 1 34.22 3.95 2.55
C LYS A 1 35.20 3.97 3.72
N GLY A 2 36.02 2.91 3.88
CA GLY A 2 36.99 2.81 4.94
C GLY A 2 36.48 2.13 6.23
N ASP A 3 35.26 1.65 6.26
CA ASP A 3 34.68 0.91 7.37
C ASP A 3 34.96 -0.59 7.25
N TRP A 4 34.79 -1.31 8.35
CA TRP A 4 34.86 -2.76 8.35
C TRP A 4 33.72 -3.36 7.54
N TYR A 5 33.98 -4.50 6.87
CA TYR A 5 32.95 -5.23 6.14
C TYR A 5 31.83 -5.63 7.09
N ASN A 6 30.61 -5.19 6.75
CA ASN A 6 29.39 -5.52 7.48
C ASN A 6 28.36 -6.08 6.51
N PHE A 7 28.00 -7.35 6.72
CA PHE A 7 27.02 -8.05 5.88
C PHE A 7 25.64 -7.40 5.95
N ASP A 8 25.19 -6.99 7.14
CA ASP A 8 23.86 -6.36 7.34
C ASP A 8 23.75 -5.02 6.58
N ALA A 9 24.86 -4.27 6.53
CA ALA A 9 24.92 -3.03 5.76
C ALA A 9 24.83 -3.27 4.24
N VAL A 10 25.43 -4.36 3.76
CA VAL A 10 25.33 -4.77 2.36
C VAL A 10 23.90 -5.19 2.02
N GLU A 11 23.27 -5.99 2.87
CA GLU A 11 21.89 -6.43 2.68
C GLU A 11 20.90 -5.25 2.72
N SER A 12 21.07 -4.32 3.64
CA SER A 12 20.27 -3.09 3.71
C SER A 12 20.41 -2.25 2.43
N SER A 13 21.64 -2.14 1.90
CA SER A 13 21.89 -1.43 0.65
C SER A 13 21.21 -2.10 -0.56
N ILE A 14 21.20 -3.43 -0.62
CA ILE A 14 20.47 -4.19 -1.65
C ILE A 14 18.97 -3.91 -1.56
N GLN A 15 18.41 -3.92 -0.36
CA GLN A 15 16.97 -3.64 -0.15
C GLN A 15 16.61 -2.21 -0.55
N GLU A 16 17.45 -1.22 -0.20
CA GLU A 16 17.23 0.17 -0.60
C GLU A 16 17.32 0.37 -2.11
N LEU A 17 18.33 -0.20 -2.76
CA LEU A 17 18.48 -0.15 -4.21
C LEU A 17 17.30 -0.81 -4.93
N THR A 18 16.91 -2.00 -4.49
CA THR A 18 15.74 -2.72 -5.04
C THR A 18 14.46 -1.91 -4.88
N LYS A 19 14.27 -1.26 -3.72
CA LYS A 19 13.11 -0.41 -3.45
C LYS A 19 13.10 0.84 -4.34
N GLU A 20 14.24 1.51 -4.50
CA GLU A 20 14.36 2.74 -5.28
C GLU A 20 14.13 2.47 -6.77
N ILE A 21 14.78 1.44 -7.31
CA ILE A 21 14.66 1.06 -8.72
C ILE A 21 13.25 0.51 -9.00
N GLY A 22 12.70 -0.30 -8.09
CA GLY A 22 11.31 -0.77 -8.18
C GLY A 22 10.28 0.39 -8.15
N GLY A 23 10.62 1.51 -7.48
CA GLY A 23 9.82 2.73 -7.49
C GLY A 23 9.77 3.43 -8.86
N GLN A 24 10.76 3.19 -9.73
CA GLN A 24 10.85 3.77 -11.08
C GLN A 24 10.12 2.97 -12.16
N GLY A 25 9.42 1.90 -11.81
CA GLY A 25 8.59 1.13 -12.74
C GLY A 25 9.19 -0.21 -13.17
N HIS A 26 10.28 -0.64 -12.53
CA HIS A 26 10.87 -1.97 -12.74
C HIS A 26 10.33 -2.93 -11.67
N ALA A 27 9.43 -3.84 -12.06
CA ALA A 27 8.76 -4.76 -11.13
C ALA A 27 9.71 -5.84 -10.58
N PHE A 28 10.72 -6.20 -11.34
CA PHE A 28 11.67 -7.24 -11.00
C PHE A 28 13.09 -6.74 -11.21
N VAL A 29 13.66 -6.19 -10.14
CA VAL A 29 15.06 -5.79 -10.11
C VAL A 29 15.80 -6.81 -9.27
N GLU A 30 16.83 -7.40 -9.85
CA GLU A 30 17.77 -8.24 -9.14
C GLU A 30 19.06 -7.44 -8.90
N VAL A 31 19.39 -7.23 -7.63
CA VAL A 31 20.62 -6.57 -7.23
C VAL A 31 21.56 -7.62 -6.66
N LEU A 32 22.61 -7.94 -7.39
CA LEU A 32 23.60 -8.93 -6.98
C LEU A 32 24.88 -8.23 -6.48
N PRO A 33 25.31 -8.48 -5.22
CA PRO A 33 26.57 -7.93 -4.74
C PRO A 33 27.73 -8.73 -5.30
N ARG A 34 28.64 -8.09 -6.02
CA ARG A 34 29.91 -8.64 -6.44
C ARG A 34 31.01 -8.19 -5.49
N VAL A 35 31.59 -9.15 -4.76
CA VAL A 35 32.60 -8.88 -3.74
C VAL A 35 33.98 -9.25 -4.28
N GLU A 36 34.85 -8.24 -4.39
CA GLU A 36 36.26 -8.42 -4.77
C GLU A 36 37.15 -8.19 -3.55
N ARG A 37 38.01 -9.17 -3.27
CA ARG A 37 38.93 -9.12 -2.12
C ARG A 37 40.35 -8.87 -2.58
N ASP A 38 40.93 -7.76 -2.18
CA ASP A 38 42.36 -7.50 -2.31
C ASP A 38 43.07 -7.93 -1.02
N ARG A 39 43.73 -9.07 -1.08
CA ARG A 39 44.46 -9.62 0.07
C ARG A 39 45.74 -8.83 0.36
N ALA A 40 46.32 -8.21 -0.63
CA ALA A 40 47.59 -7.45 -0.47
C ALA A 40 47.31 -6.10 0.22
N ALA A 41 46.21 -5.44 -0.15
CA ALA A 41 45.79 -4.19 0.47
C ALA A 41 44.90 -4.40 1.73
N GLY A 42 44.46 -5.64 2.02
CA GLY A 42 43.54 -5.93 3.12
C GLY A 42 42.17 -5.29 2.94
N THR A 43 41.75 -5.03 1.71
CA THR A 43 40.50 -4.32 1.40
C THR A 43 39.49 -5.22 0.69
N ILE A 44 38.22 -4.90 0.85
CA ILE A 44 37.09 -5.52 0.16
C ILE A 44 36.37 -4.43 -0.64
N SER A 45 36.25 -4.63 -1.94
CA SER A 45 35.44 -3.78 -2.82
C SER A 45 34.12 -4.48 -3.10
N ILE A 46 33.01 -3.76 -3.00
CA ILE A 46 31.68 -4.26 -3.28
C ILE A 46 31.10 -3.47 -4.44
N ALA A 47 30.80 -4.15 -5.53
CA ALA A 47 30.04 -3.60 -6.65
C ALA A 47 28.65 -4.24 -6.63
N TYR A 48 27.62 -3.44 -6.90
CA TYR A 48 26.26 -3.94 -7.03
C TYR A 48 25.92 -4.01 -8.51
N ASP A 49 25.78 -5.22 -9.02
CA ASP A 49 25.32 -5.47 -10.38
C ASP A 49 23.78 -5.45 -10.36
N VAL A 50 23.21 -4.47 -11.06
CA VAL A 50 21.77 -4.32 -11.17
C VAL A 50 21.32 -4.92 -12.50
N GLY A 51 20.57 -6.03 -12.41
CA GLY A 51 19.87 -6.59 -13.55
C GLY A 51 18.63 -5.75 -13.86
N GLU A 52 18.57 -5.14 -15.05
CA GLU A 52 17.33 -4.51 -15.53
C GLU A 52 16.34 -5.61 -15.90
N GLY A 53 15.38 -5.88 -15.01
CA GLY A 53 14.19 -6.63 -15.35
C GLY A 53 13.35 -5.88 -16.40
N GLN A 54 12.66 -6.61 -17.26
CA GLN A 54 11.73 -6.01 -18.21
C GLN A 54 10.68 -5.17 -17.46
N ARG A 55 10.31 -4.03 -18.04
CA ARG A 55 9.19 -3.23 -17.53
C ARG A 55 7.94 -4.07 -17.58
N VAL A 56 7.27 -4.19 -16.45
CA VAL A 56 6.01 -4.91 -16.33
C VAL A 56 4.89 -3.88 -16.24
N TYR A 57 3.82 -4.12 -16.98
CA TYR A 57 2.65 -3.25 -17.04
C TYR A 57 1.47 -3.89 -16.32
N VAL A 58 0.67 -3.07 -15.66
CA VAL A 58 -0.56 -3.53 -15.01
C VAL A 58 -1.60 -3.86 -16.08
N GLU A 59 -1.94 -5.13 -16.21
CA GLU A 59 -2.94 -5.59 -17.16
C GLU A 59 -4.35 -5.35 -16.65
N ARG A 60 -4.58 -5.67 -15.35
CA ARG A 60 -5.89 -5.56 -14.72
C ARG A 60 -5.74 -5.25 -13.23
N VAL A 61 -6.69 -4.48 -12.72
CA VAL A 61 -6.87 -4.23 -11.28
C VAL A 61 -8.17 -4.90 -10.84
N GLU A 62 -8.04 -5.98 -10.08
CA GLU A 62 -9.16 -6.73 -9.54
C GLU A 62 -9.37 -6.38 -8.06
N ILE A 63 -10.62 -6.10 -7.68
CA ILE A 63 -10.99 -5.74 -6.31
C ILE A 63 -11.96 -6.79 -5.79
N THR A 64 -11.68 -7.36 -4.64
CA THR A 64 -12.47 -8.43 -4.02
C THR A 64 -12.68 -8.19 -2.53
N GLY A 65 -13.76 -8.77 -1.97
CA GLY A 65 -14.08 -8.64 -0.54
C GLY A 65 -14.94 -7.41 -0.18
N ASN A 66 -15.22 -6.55 -1.15
CA ASN A 66 -16.07 -5.36 -0.98
C ASN A 66 -17.56 -5.69 -1.18
N VAL A 67 -18.18 -6.29 -0.16
CA VAL A 67 -19.59 -6.75 -0.23
C VAL A 67 -20.58 -5.57 -0.18
N ARG A 68 -20.27 -4.53 0.60
CA ARG A 68 -21.10 -3.32 0.78
C ARG A 68 -20.57 -2.12 0.02
N THR A 69 -19.25 -1.94 0.07
CA THR A 69 -18.59 -0.79 -0.55
C THR A 69 -18.53 -0.97 -2.06
N LEU A 70 -18.98 0.03 -2.80
CA LEU A 70 -18.95 -0.01 -4.25
C LEU A 70 -17.51 0.02 -4.75
N ASP A 71 -17.20 -0.77 -5.79
CA ASP A 71 -15.88 -0.88 -6.43
C ASP A 71 -15.24 0.50 -6.73
N ARG A 72 -16.02 1.42 -7.28
CA ARG A 72 -15.58 2.78 -7.61
C ARG A 72 -15.03 3.56 -6.41
N VAL A 73 -15.47 3.25 -5.18
CA VAL A 73 -15.01 3.93 -3.95
C VAL A 73 -13.59 3.50 -3.62
N ILE A 74 -13.26 2.25 -3.85
CA ILE A 74 -11.90 1.72 -3.68
C ILE A 74 -11.04 2.17 -4.86
N ARG A 75 -11.51 1.96 -6.09
CA ARG A 75 -10.77 2.23 -7.34
C ARG A 75 -10.30 3.68 -7.46
N ARG A 76 -11.07 4.67 -7.01
CA ARG A 76 -10.66 6.10 -7.01
C ARG A 76 -9.46 6.40 -6.10
N ASN A 77 -9.15 5.52 -5.14
CA ASN A 77 -8.01 5.63 -4.23
C ASN A 77 -6.80 4.82 -4.72
N VAL A 78 -6.94 4.05 -5.78
CA VAL A 78 -5.84 3.34 -6.45
C VAL A 78 -5.08 4.33 -7.33
N ARG A 79 -3.77 4.43 -7.12
CA ARG A 79 -2.88 5.39 -7.80
C ARG A 79 -2.19 4.82 -9.03
N ILE A 80 -2.49 3.60 -9.37
CA ILE A 80 -1.99 2.90 -10.56
C ILE A 80 -3.19 2.42 -11.37
N ALA A 81 -3.16 2.64 -12.67
CA ALA A 81 -4.23 2.26 -13.59
C ALA A 81 -3.80 1.09 -14.47
N GLU A 82 -4.78 0.44 -15.07
CA GLU A 82 -4.56 -0.56 -16.10
C GLU A 82 -3.83 0.08 -17.30
N GLY A 83 -2.76 -0.56 -17.76
CA GLY A 83 -1.85 -0.02 -18.77
C GLY A 83 -0.66 0.77 -18.24
N ASP A 84 -0.67 1.19 -16.95
CA ASP A 84 0.49 1.86 -16.34
C ASP A 84 1.65 0.87 -16.14
N ALA A 85 2.89 1.38 -16.20
CA ALA A 85 4.04 0.63 -15.72
C ALA A 85 3.90 0.36 -14.21
N PHE A 86 4.17 -0.87 -13.80
CA PHE A 86 4.10 -1.26 -12.39
C PHE A 86 5.01 -0.36 -11.54
N ASN A 87 4.48 0.14 -10.44
CA ASN A 87 5.21 1.00 -9.53
C ASN A 87 4.86 0.65 -8.07
N ALA A 88 5.80 0.03 -7.37
CA ALA A 88 5.60 -0.42 -6.00
C ALA A 88 5.28 0.74 -5.03
N ALA A 89 5.80 1.95 -5.26
CA ALA A 89 5.48 3.12 -4.45
C ALA A 89 4.02 3.56 -4.64
N LYS A 90 3.53 3.57 -5.89
CA LYS A 90 2.12 3.84 -6.18
C LYS A 90 1.20 2.78 -5.55
N VAL A 91 1.58 1.49 -5.59
CA VAL A 91 0.83 0.39 -4.96
C VAL A 91 0.76 0.58 -3.44
N ARG A 92 1.90 0.85 -2.78
CA ARG A 92 1.91 1.14 -1.33
C ARG A 92 1.05 2.36 -0.98
N ARG A 93 1.14 3.42 -1.78
CA ARG A 93 0.31 4.62 -1.55
C ARG A 93 -1.17 4.33 -1.74
N SER A 94 -1.53 3.49 -2.71
CA SER A 94 -2.91 3.03 -2.91
C SER A 94 -3.42 2.27 -1.69
N LYS A 95 -2.62 1.35 -1.14
CA LYS A 95 -2.96 0.62 0.08
C LYS A 95 -3.25 1.58 1.23
N GLN A 96 -2.36 2.53 1.49
CA GLN A 96 -2.54 3.52 2.55
C GLN A 96 -3.83 4.33 2.38
N LEU A 97 -4.10 4.82 1.16
CA LEU A 97 -5.31 5.61 0.88
C LEU A 97 -6.60 4.80 1.08
N ILE A 98 -6.58 3.50 0.76
CA ILE A 98 -7.73 2.62 0.99
C ILE A 98 -7.91 2.35 2.49
N GLU A 99 -6.81 2.12 3.24
CA GLU A 99 -6.82 1.96 4.70
C GLU A 99 -7.33 3.24 5.40
N GLU A 100 -6.91 4.42 4.95
CA GLU A 100 -7.33 5.73 5.47
C GLU A 100 -8.84 6.00 5.34
N LEU A 101 -9.55 5.32 4.44
CA LEU A 101 -11.01 5.39 4.38
C LEU A 101 -11.68 4.92 5.69
N GLY A 102 -11.03 4.02 6.42
CA GLY A 102 -11.57 3.46 7.65
C GLY A 102 -12.79 2.56 7.47
N PHE A 103 -13.01 2.05 6.24
CA PHE A 103 -14.11 1.13 5.91
C PHE A 103 -13.69 -0.33 5.99
N PHE A 104 -12.38 -0.58 6.05
CA PHE A 104 -11.79 -1.91 5.98
C PHE A 104 -10.96 -2.21 7.22
N LYS A 105 -11.10 -3.43 7.73
CA LYS A 105 -10.27 -3.96 8.81
C LYS A 105 -8.90 -4.38 8.31
N ASN A 106 -8.85 -4.88 7.07
CA ASN A 106 -7.63 -5.30 6.40
C ASN A 106 -7.69 -4.93 4.92
N VAL A 107 -6.55 -4.53 4.37
CA VAL A 107 -6.36 -4.27 2.95
C VAL A 107 -5.09 -4.98 2.54
N ASP A 108 -5.21 -5.95 1.65
CA ASP A 108 -4.07 -6.66 1.07
C ASP A 108 -4.00 -6.40 -0.42
N ILE A 109 -2.81 -6.08 -0.93
CA ILE A 109 -2.59 -5.84 -2.34
C ILE A 109 -1.45 -6.74 -2.79
N GLN A 110 -1.78 -7.66 -3.67
CA GLN A 110 -0.85 -8.60 -4.25
C GLN A 110 -0.74 -8.37 -5.76
N HIS A 111 0.37 -8.77 -6.34
CA HIS A 111 0.54 -8.84 -7.78
C HIS A 111 0.66 -10.31 -8.20
N ALA A 112 -0.04 -10.66 -9.26
CA ALA A 112 0.02 -11.96 -9.89
C ALA A 112 0.56 -11.81 -11.32
N SER A 113 1.08 -12.90 -11.88
CA SER A 113 1.50 -12.93 -13.29
C SER A 113 0.28 -12.72 -14.18
N GLY A 114 0.40 -11.83 -15.17
CA GLY A 114 -0.63 -11.59 -16.16
C GLY A 114 -0.58 -12.55 -17.35
N SER A 115 -1.19 -12.17 -18.45
CA SER A 115 -1.27 -12.96 -19.68
C SER A 115 0.06 -13.12 -20.43
N ALA A 116 1.04 -12.26 -20.15
CA ALA A 116 2.36 -12.26 -20.76
C ALA A 116 3.45 -11.95 -19.70
N PRO A 117 4.74 -12.26 -19.99
CA PRO A 117 5.83 -12.00 -19.05
C PRO A 117 6.02 -10.55 -18.64
N ASP A 118 5.58 -9.61 -19.48
CA ASP A 118 5.61 -8.16 -19.24
C ASP A 118 4.29 -7.62 -18.68
N ARG A 119 3.38 -8.50 -18.25
CA ARG A 119 2.07 -8.17 -17.70
C ARG A 119 1.91 -8.67 -16.28
N SER A 120 1.25 -7.87 -15.45
CA SER A 120 0.92 -8.22 -14.08
C SER A 120 -0.51 -7.82 -13.75
N GLU A 121 -1.21 -8.67 -13.02
CA GLU A 121 -2.51 -8.34 -12.43
C GLU A 121 -2.32 -7.84 -11.00
N LEU A 122 -3.00 -6.76 -10.66
CA LEU A 122 -3.04 -6.21 -9.31
C LEU A 122 -4.32 -6.69 -8.61
N GLN A 123 -4.17 -7.52 -7.60
CA GLN A 123 -5.28 -8.06 -6.82
C GLN A 123 -5.38 -7.30 -5.49
N ILE A 124 -6.49 -6.60 -5.30
CA ILE A 124 -6.79 -5.84 -4.09
C ILE A 124 -7.86 -6.60 -3.32
N HIS A 125 -7.46 -7.22 -2.22
CA HIS A 125 -8.39 -7.91 -1.33
C HIS A 125 -8.66 -7.06 -0.10
N VAL A 126 -9.94 -6.75 0.15
CA VAL A 126 -10.37 -5.96 1.30
C VAL A 126 -11.27 -6.75 2.23
N GLN A 127 -11.15 -6.50 3.52
CA GLN A 127 -12.06 -7.03 4.53
C GLN A 127 -12.83 -5.88 5.17
N GLU A 128 -14.12 -5.80 4.92
CA GLU A 128 -14.95 -4.72 5.42
C GLU A 128 -15.15 -4.79 6.95
N GLN A 129 -15.31 -3.63 7.56
CA GLN A 129 -15.70 -3.47 8.95
C GLN A 129 -16.94 -2.59 9.08
N SER A 130 -17.53 -2.54 10.28
CA SER A 130 -18.65 -1.64 10.58
C SER A 130 -18.20 -0.19 10.49
N THR A 131 -18.97 0.63 9.77
CA THR A 131 -18.71 2.07 9.57
C THR A 131 -19.72 2.95 10.30
N GLY A 132 -20.77 2.34 10.83
CA GLY A 132 -21.81 3.00 11.63
C GLY A 132 -21.42 3.15 13.10
N GLU A 133 -21.75 4.29 13.66
CA GLU A 133 -21.56 4.65 15.08
C GLU A 133 -22.86 5.22 15.64
N LEU A 134 -23.25 4.74 16.80
CA LEU A 134 -24.39 5.24 17.55
C LEU A 134 -23.89 5.79 18.89
N THR A 135 -24.17 7.06 19.14
CA THR A 135 -23.72 7.76 20.35
C THR A 135 -24.93 8.15 21.19
N PHE A 136 -24.86 7.86 22.49
CA PHE A 136 -25.83 8.31 23.47
C PHE A 136 -25.14 9.25 24.47
N GLY A 137 -25.76 10.37 24.76
CA GLY A 137 -25.27 11.30 25.77
C GLY A 137 -26.39 11.67 26.73
N ALA A 138 -26.07 11.78 28.02
CA ALA A 138 -26.95 12.33 29.05
C ALA A 138 -26.16 13.34 29.87
N GLY A 139 -26.78 14.45 30.21
CA GLY A 139 -26.14 15.51 30.96
C GLY A 139 -27.15 16.35 31.75
N VAL A 140 -26.65 17.22 32.63
CA VAL A 140 -27.48 18.18 33.36
C VAL A 140 -26.99 19.56 32.99
N SER A 141 -27.90 20.43 32.51
CA SER A 141 -27.65 21.81 32.20
C SER A 141 -28.29 22.68 33.27
N SER A 142 -27.58 23.71 33.71
CA SER A 142 -28.13 24.67 34.70
C SER A 142 -29.34 25.45 34.18
N ASP A 143 -29.51 25.58 32.87
CA ASP A 143 -30.58 26.32 32.24
C ASP A 143 -31.76 25.44 31.83
N SER A 144 -31.47 24.21 31.37
CA SER A 144 -32.46 23.30 30.75
C SER A 144 -32.76 22.03 31.59
N GLY A 145 -32.07 21.86 32.73
CA GLY A 145 -32.21 20.65 33.55
C GLY A 145 -31.57 19.42 32.92
N LEU A 146 -32.29 18.30 32.92
CA LEU A 146 -31.81 17.04 32.32
C LEU A 146 -31.85 17.12 30.81
N VAL A 147 -30.70 16.87 30.16
CA VAL A 147 -30.57 16.88 28.69
C VAL A 147 -30.11 15.51 28.22
N GLY A 148 -30.77 14.98 27.20
CA GLY A 148 -30.38 13.76 26.50
C GLY A 148 -30.01 14.05 25.06
N SER A 149 -29.02 13.35 24.51
CA SER A 149 -28.66 13.43 23.10
C SER A 149 -28.49 12.05 22.49
N VAL A 150 -28.88 11.90 21.24
CA VAL A 150 -28.68 10.70 20.43
C VAL A 150 -28.03 11.12 19.13
N GLY A 151 -26.89 10.50 18.80
CA GLY A 151 -26.17 10.75 17.56
C GLY A 151 -26.05 9.49 16.73
N ILE A 152 -26.25 9.61 15.42
CA ILE A 152 -26.02 8.55 14.43
C ILE A 152 -25.01 9.05 13.44
N ARG A 153 -23.95 8.28 13.24
CA ARG A 153 -22.92 8.56 12.25
C ARG A 153 -22.68 7.33 11.38
N GLU A 154 -22.76 7.52 10.07
CA GLU A 154 -22.39 6.48 9.09
C GLU A 154 -21.36 7.07 8.12
N ARG A 155 -20.18 6.42 8.07
CA ARG A 155 -19.07 6.90 7.24
C ARG A 155 -19.10 6.39 5.81
N ASN A 156 -19.83 5.32 5.56
CA ASN A 156 -19.94 4.68 4.25
C ASN A 156 -21.41 4.42 3.88
N LEU A 157 -22.22 5.47 3.87
CA LEU A 157 -23.65 5.37 3.58
C LEU A 157 -23.89 4.71 2.23
N LEU A 158 -24.66 3.62 2.24
CA LEU A 158 -25.00 2.82 1.06
C LEU A 158 -23.77 2.35 0.25
N GLY A 159 -22.61 2.20 0.89
CA GLY A 159 -21.37 1.79 0.23
C GLY A 159 -20.77 2.82 -0.73
N ARG A 160 -21.24 4.06 -0.67
CA ARG A 160 -20.82 5.14 -1.59
C ARG A 160 -19.66 5.99 -1.06
N GLY A 161 -19.17 5.69 0.15
CA GLY A 161 -18.16 6.51 0.82
C GLY A 161 -18.68 7.89 1.21
N GLN A 162 -19.99 8.02 1.42
CA GLN A 162 -20.64 9.24 1.88
C GLN A 162 -20.77 9.19 3.41
N ASN A 163 -20.55 10.35 4.04
CA ASN A 163 -20.68 10.47 5.49
C ASN A 163 -22.06 11.06 5.83
N LEU A 164 -22.83 10.35 6.62
CA LEU A 164 -24.05 10.84 7.27
C LEU A 164 -23.75 11.08 8.75
N ASN A 165 -24.08 12.27 9.23
CA ASN A 165 -24.00 12.62 10.65
C ASN A 165 -25.30 13.30 11.07
N PHE A 166 -25.98 12.71 12.02
CA PHE A 166 -27.20 13.24 12.61
C PHE A 166 -27.01 13.29 14.13
N ARG A 167 -27.38 14.42 14.74
CA ARG A 167 -27.27 14.65 16.18
C ARG A 167 -28.49 15.35 16.70
#